data_f30aa79a1773d20e6cfbcca565cc09aa
#
_entry.id   f30aa79a1773d20e6cfbcca565cc09aa
#
_cell.length_a   1.000
_cell.length_b   1.000
_cell.length_c   1.000
_cell.angle_alpha   90.00
_cell.angle_beta   90.00
_cell.angle_gamma   90.00
#
_symmetry.space_group_name_H-M   'P 1'
#
loop_
_entity.id
_entity.type
_entity.pdbx_description
1 polymer ?
#
loop_
_entity_poly.entity_id
_entity_poly.type
_entity_poly.pdbx_seq_one_letter_code
_entity_poly.pdbx_strand_id
1 'polypeptide(L)'
;MIGLDIFGNEVNSIIVDNIEFKPLLHKQRHIPDYYISKCAKILSTKRTKNGSPKIMNYERKQVVDHPNRLSGNKKTYYKRPMAVNLSVEVSQGLFPEYNYVMSTNGQGQVSTKHAKINVRYHRAVLESWKPIDEFPPFSKESWDKCPEEAKQFMRDSAYVDHIDGDTSNNHLSNLRWVTPIQNSHYRKKQK
;
A
#
# COMPACT_ATOMS: atom_id res chain seq x y z
N MET A 1 -9.29 14.90 -14.08
CA MET A 1 -9.47 13.60 -14.78
C MET A 1 -10.06 12.66 -13.75
N ILE A 2 -11.29 12.24 -13.93
CA ILE A 2 -12.00 11.30 -13.06
C ILE A 2 -11.41 9.93 -13.39
N GLY A 3 -10.72 9.31 -12.44
CA GLY A 3 -10.24 7.93 -12.61
C GLY A 3 -11.39 6.95 -12.35
N LEU A 4 -11.50 5.92 -13.14
CA LEU A 4 -12.40 4.80 -12.85
C LEU A 4 -11.60 3.70 -12.15
N ASP A 5 -12.21 3.05 -11.15
CA ASP A 5 -11.68 1.80 -10.62
C ASP A 5 -11.95 0.65 -11.61
N ILE A 6 -11.42 -0.53 -11.32
CA ILE A 6 -11.62 -1.74 -12.16
C ILE A 6 -13.09 -2.17 -12.27
N PHE A 7 -14.00 -1.56 -11.50
CA PHE A 7 -15.45 -1.80 -11.54
C PHE A 7 -16.22 -0.67 -12.24
N GLY A 8 -15.50 0.36 -12.79
CA GLY A 8 -16.12 1.49 -13.48
C GLY A 8 -16.69 2.57 -12.57
N ASN A 9 -16.40 2.55 -11.26
CA ASN A 9 -16.82 3.62 -10.36
C ASN A 9 -15.88 4.82 -10.47
N GLU A 10 -16.45 6.02 -10.46
CA GLU A 10 -15.68 7.27 -10.44
C GLU A 10 -14.82 7.36 -9.19
N VAL A 11 -13.51 7.35 -9.40
CA VAL A 11 -12.53 7.49 -8.33
C VAL A 11 -12.17 8.96 -8.20
N ASN A 12 -12.85 9.65 -7.30
CA ASN A 12 -12.56 11.04 -6.99
C ASN A 12 -11.31 11.15 -6.11
N SER A 13 -10.32 11.91 -6.55
CA SER A 13 -9.24 12.33 -5.66
C SER A 13 -9.79 13.28 -4.59
N ILE A 14 -9.23 13.20 -3.38
CA ILE A 14 -9.55 14.08 -2.25
C ILE A 14 -8.34 14.95 -1.98
N ILE A 15 -8.55 16.26 -1.78
CA ILE A 15 -7.48 17.19 -1.39
C ILE A 15 -7.66 17.55 0.08
N VAL A 16 -6.63 17.27 0.89
CA VAL A 16 -6.55 17.62 2.31
C VAL A 16 -5.18 18.23 2.57
N ASP A 17 -5.13 19.40 3.22
CA ASP A 17 -3.89 20.12 3.53
C ASP A 17 -2.99 20.34 2.27
N ASN A 18 -3.59 20.70 1.13
CA ASN A 18 -2.93 20.86 -0.18
C ASN A 18 -2.25 19.57 -0.70
N ILE A 19 -2.59 18.43 -0.18
CA ILE A 19 -2.09 17.12 -0.63
C ILE A 19 -3.23 16.38 -1.32
N GLU A 20 -2.97 15.93 -2.55
CA GLU A 20 -3.89 15.10 -3.31
C GLU A 20 -3.77 13.64 -2.88
N PHE A 21 -4.90 13.01 -2.63
CA PHE A 21 -5.04 11.59 -2.26
C PHE A 21 -5.95 10.89 -3.27
N LYS A 22 -5.52 9.75 -3.77
CA LYS A 22 -6.35 8.81 -4.56
C LYS A 22 -6.80 7.65 -3.69
N PRO A 23 -7.91 6.96 -4.03
CA PRO A 23 -8.31 5.73 -3.38
C PRO A 23 -7.14 4.77 -3.25
N LEU A 24 -6.95 4.22 -2.05
CA LEU A 24 -5.87 3.28 -1.79
C LEU A 24 -6.24 1.92 -2.39
N LEU A 25 -5.46 1.48 -3.36
CA LEU A 25 -5.61 0.16 -3.97
C LEU A 25 -4.70 -0.87 -3.31
N HIS A 26 -5.21 -2.09 -3.18
CA HIS A 26 -4.46 -3.27 -2.78
C HIS A 26 -4.90 -4.46 -3.63
N LYS A 27 -3.96 -5.06 -4.35
CA LYS A 27 -4.27 -6.07 -5.37
C LYS A 27 -5.35 -5.58 -6.36
N GLN A 28 -5.19 -4.33 -6.82
CA GLN A 28 -6.09 -3.63 -7.75
C GLN A 28 -7.53 -3.42 -7.25
N ARG A 29 -7.80 -3.69 -5.96
CA ARG A 29 -9.09 -3.44 -5.33
C ARG A 29 -8.99 -2.28 -4.35
N HIS A 30 -9.98 -1.39 -4.38
CA HIS A 30 -10.04 -0.27 -3.43
C HIS A 30 -10.28 -0.77 -2.01
N ILE A 31 -9.48 -0.29 -1.06
CA ILE A 31 -9.75 -0.46 0.36
C ILE A 31 -10.65 0.69 0.81
N PRO A 32 -11.93 0.43 1.14
CA PRO A 32 -12.88 1.46 1.54
C PRO A 32 -12.36 2.35 2.66
N ASP A 33 -12.72 3.63 2.60
CA ASP A 33 -12.35 4.65 3.58
C ASP A 33 -10.85 4.97 3.68
N TYR A 34 -10.02 4.45 2.76
CA TYR A 34 -8.60 4.77 2.75
C TYR A 34 -8.14 5.31 1.40
N TYR A 35 -7.30 6.35 1.48
CA TYR A 35 -6.72 7.04 0.34
C TYR A 35 -5.22 7.19 0.54
N ILE A 36 -4.46 7.32 -0.54
CA ILE A 36 -3.00 7.42 -0.49
C ILE A 36 -2.49 8.56 -1.38
N SER A 37 -1.52 9.33 -0.89
CA SER A 37 -0.87 10.39 -1.63
C SER A 37 0.36 9.90 -2.41
N LYS A 38 0.89 10.73 -3.32
CA LYS A 38 2.13 10.47 -4.06
C LYS A 38 3.37 10.26 -3.17
N CYS A 39 3.34 10.77 -1.94
CA CYS A 39 4.42 10.60 -0.95
C CYS A 39 4.07 9.57 0.14
N ALA A 40 3.19 8.63 -0.17
CA ALA A 40 2.79 7.52 0.70
C ALA A 40 2.12 7.91 2.03
N LYS A 41 1.59 9.13 2.16
CA LYS A 41 0.73 9.48 3.28
C LYS A 41 -0.63 8.80 3.08
N ILE A 42 -1.19 8.22 4.13
CA ILE A 42 -2.51 7.59 4.10
C ILE A 42 -3.52 8.51 4.78
N LEU A 43 -4.63 8.75 4.10
CA LEU A 43 -5.80 9.43 4.62
C LEU A 43 -6.86 8.40 4.97
N SER A 44 -7.47 8.49 6.14
CA SER A 44 -8.65 7.71 6.50
C SER A 44 -9.85 8.64 6.61
N THR A 45 -10.93 8.26 5.93
CA THR A 45 -12.25 8.91 6.04
C THR A 45 -13.18 8.18 7.01
N LYS A 46 -12.69 7.12 7.67
CA LYS A 46 -13.45 6.47 8.74
C LYS A 46 -13.85 7.51 9.78
N ARG A 47 -15.11 7.44 10.21
CA ARG A 47 -15.67 8.38 11.19
C ARG A 47 -14.76 8.49 12.41
N THR A 48 -14.03 9.59 12.48
CA THR A 48 -13.43 10.05 13.73
C THR A 48 -14.57 10.61 14.62
N LYS A 49 -14.32 10.74 15.92
CA LYS A 49 -15.32 11.35 16.84
C LYS A 49 -15.85 12.69 16.33
N ASN A 50 -15.09 13.40 15.49
CA ASN A 50 -15.44 14.72 14.93
C ASN A 50 -15.85 14.66 13.45
N GLY A 51 -15.98 13.48 12.84
CA GLY A 51 -16.43 13.34 11.44
C GLY A 51 -15.44 13.77 10.36
N SER A 52 -14.26 14.27 10.73
CA SER A 52 -13.27 14.80 9.77
C SER A 52 -12.31 13.71 9.27
N PRO A 53 -11.87 13.75 7.99
CA PRO A 53 -10.81 12.89 7.49
C PRO A 53 -9.52 13.09 8.28
N LYS A 54 -8.77 12.01 8.50
CA LYS A 54 -7.52 12.05 9.27
C LYS A 54 -6.36 11.49 8.44
N ILE A 55 -5.30 12.30 8.29
CA ILE A 55 -4.02 11.79 7.79
C ILE A 55 -3.43 10.91 8.89
N MET A 56 -3.22 9.64 8.54
CA MET A 56 -2.66 8.66 9.48
C MET A 56 -1.15 8.85 9.56
N ASN A 57 -0.68 9.25 10.72
CA ASN A 57 0.75 9.40 10.95
C ASN A 57 1.34 8.06 11.41
N TYR A 58 2.05 7.37 10.53
CA TYR A 58 2.74 6.11 10.82
C TYR A 58 4.22 6.28 11.17
N GLU A 59 4.66 7.50 11.47
CA GLU A 59 5.99 7.70 12.03
C GLU A 59 6.08 6.95 13.36
N ARG A 60 6.69 5.77 13.33
CA ARG A 60 7.01 5.08 14.58
C ARG A 60 8.03 5.90 15.34
N LYS A 61 7.69 6.28 16.57
CA LYS A 61 8.67 6.74 17.55
C LYS A 61 9.86 5.77 17.55
N GLN A 62 11.06 6.31 17.66
CA GLN A 62 12.30 5.58 17.86
C GLN A 62 12.09 4.35 18.76
N VAL A 63 12.22 3.17 18.19
CA VAL A 63 12.37 1.97 19.01
C VAL A 63 13.83 1.94 19.41
N VAL A 64 14.10 2.31 20.65
CA VAL A 64 15.40 2.05 21.28
C VAL A 64 15.45 0.54 21.50
N ASP A 65 16.16 -0.19 20.63
CA ASP A 65 16.42 -1.59 20.88
C ASP A 65 17.17 -1.71 22.20
N HIS A 66 16.69 -2.59 23.07
CA HIS A 66 17.41 -2.92 24.29
C HIS A 66 18.85 -3.32 23.95
N PRO A 67 19.84 -2.81 24.67
CA PRO A 67 21.22 -3.14 24.41
C PRO A 67 21.38 -4.66 24.47
N ASN A 68 21.92 -5.23 23.40
CA ASN A 68 22.29 -6.62 23.39
C ASN A 68 23.27 -6.82 24.57
N ARG A 69 22.95 -7.71 25.53
CA ARG A 69 23.65 -7.87 26.81
C ARG A 69 25.16 -8.14 26.68
N LEU A 70 25.66 -8.38 25.48
CA LEU A 70 27.05 -8.79 25.21
C LEU A 70 27.92 -7.73 24.50
N SER A 71 27.41 -6.62 23.98
CA SER A 71 28.25 -5.72 23.16
C SER A 71 28.25 -4.25 23.53
N GLY A 72 27.49 -3.79 24.52
CA GLY A 72 27.54 -2.39 24.98
C GLY A 72 27.22 -1.28 23.95
N ASN A 73 27.08 -1.63 22.67
CA ASN A 73 26.85 -0.68 21.59
C ASN A 73 25.35 -0.49 21.34
N LYS A 74 24.83 0.67 21.71
CA LYS A 74 23.47 1.11 21.35
C LYS A 74 23.43 1.38 19.83
N LYS A 75 22.90 0.44 19.05
CA LYS A 75 22.55 0.72 17.66
C LYS A 75 21.12 1.21 17.59
N THR A 76 20.94 2.49 17.26
CA THR A 76 19.63 3.08 17.00
C THR A 76 19.23 2.73 15.58
N TYR A 77 18.25 1.84 15.39
CA TYR A 77 17.70 1.52 14.08
C TYR A 77 16.43 2.36 13.84
N TYR A 78 16.48 3.24 12.86
CA TYR A 78 15.28 3.88 12.33
C TYR A 78 14.56 2.89 11.42
N LYS A 79 13.57 2.21 11.96
CA LYS A 79 12.73 1.33 11.15
C LYS A 79 11.52 2.12 10.66
N ARG A 80 11.59 2.72 9.48
CA ARG A 80 10.39 3.23 8.82
C ARG A 80 9.48 2.03 8.52
N PRO A 81 8.19 2.10 8.83
CA PRO A 81 7.30 0.99 8.54
C PRO A 81 7.22 0.80 7.03
N MET A 82 7.57 -0.40 6.55
CA MET A 82 7.43 -0.77 5.13
C MET A 82 5.97 -1.04 4.75
N ALA A 83 5.12 -1.29 5.73
CA ALA A 83 3.72 -1.64 5.55
C ALA A 83 2.86 -1.15 6.71
N VAL A 84 1.57 -1.04 6.45
CA VAL A 84 0.53 -0.68 7.42
C VAL A 84 -0.55 -1.74 7.45
N ASN A 85 -1.12 -2.00 8.63
CA ASN A 85 -2.31 -2.82 8.78
C ASN A 85 -3.55 -1.93 8.75
N LEU A 86 -4.38 -2.09 7.74
CA LEU A 86 -5.65 -1.40 7.59
C LEU A 86 -6.78 -2.35 7.98
N SER A 87 -7.81 -1.81 8.62
CA SER A 87 -8.99 -2.56 9.05
C SER A 87 -10.14 -2.33 8.07
N VAL A 88 -10.69 -3.40 7.52
CA VAL A 88 -11.81 -3.36 6.56
C VAL A 88 -12.98 -4.16 7.09
N GLU A 89 -14.20 -3.64 6.95
CA GLU A 89 -15.40 -4.36 7.34
C GLU A 89 -15.64 -5.57 6.43
N VAL A 90 -15.99 -6.70 7.06
CA VAL A 90 -16.22 -7.96 6.36
C VAL A 90 -17.52 -7.97 5.57
N SER A 91 -18.51 -7.20 6.03
CA SER A 91 -19.82 -7.11 5.40
C SER A 91 -19.78 -6.69 3.92
N GLN A 92 -18.67 -6.09 3.49
CA GLN A 92 -18.49 -5.63 2.10
C GLN A 92 -17.97 -6.71 1.14
N GLY A 93 -17.57 -7.91 1.64
CA GLY A 93 -17.11 -9.03 0.79
C GLY A 93 -15.89 -8.78 -0.08
N LEU A 94 -15.22 -7.64 0.10
CA LEU A 94 -14.19 -7.15 -0.82
C LEU A 94 -12.87 -7.93 -0.81
N PHE A 95 -12.55 -8.58 0.31
CA PHE A 95 -11.29 -9.30 0.52
C PHE A 95 -11.52 -10.63 1.22
N PRO A 96 -12.20 -11.60 0.57
CA PRO A 96 -12.57 -12.88 1.18
C PRO A 96 -11.36 -13.74 1.56
N GLU A 97 -10.19 -13.50 0.96
CA GLU A 97 -8.97 -14.23 1.22
C GLU A 97 -8.27 -13.88 2.54
N TYR A 98 -8.71 -12.82 3.23
CA TYR A 98 -8.11 -12.44 4.52
C TYR A 98 -8.91 -13.00 5.70
N ASN A 99 -8.17 -13.59 6.65
CA ASN A 99 -8.75 -14.10 7.89
C ASN A 99 -9.32 -12.97 8.74
N TYR A 100 -10.50 -13.22 9.28
CA TYR A 100 -11.25 -12.27 10.08
C TYR A 100 -10.83 -12.34 11.54
N VAL A 101 -10.65 -11.19 12.18
CA VAL A 101 -10.57 -11.10 13.63
C VAL A 101 -11.97 -10.76 14.14
N MET A 102 -12.56 -11.67 14.89
CA MET A 102 -13.79 -11.40 15.62
C MET A 102 -13.42 -10.65 16.90
N SER A 103 -13.88 -9.42 17.04
CA SER A 103 -13.84 -8.73 18.33
C SER A 103 -15.14 -9.03 19.08
N THR A 104 -15.05 -9.75 20.20
CA THR A 104 -16.16 -9.94 21.10
C THR A 104 -16.10 -8.87 22.19
N ASN A 105 -17.24 -8.26 22.52
CA ASN A 105 -17.33 -7.46 23.73
C ASN A 105 -17.28 -8.39 24.95
N GLY A 106 -17.07 -7.83 26.16
CA GLY A 106 -16.99 -8.60 27.40
C GLY A 106 -18.22 -9.44 27.74
N GLN A 107 -19.28 -9.37 26.92
CA GLN A 107 -20.54 -10.14 27.05
C GLN A 107 -20.66 -11.23 25.97
N GLY A 108 -19.59 -11.51 25.22
CA GLY A 108 -19.58 -12.55 24.19
C GLY A 108 -20.32 -12.18 22.88
N GLN A 109 -20.85 -10.95 22.74
CA GLN A 109 -21.48 -10.53 21.51
C GLN A 109 -20.43 -10.12 20.47
N VAL A 110 -20.54 -10.63 19.25
CA VAL A 110 -19.70 -10.24 18.11
C VAL A 110 -20.09 -8.84 17.67
N SER A 111 -19.22 -7.84 17.96
CA SER A 111 -19.56 -6.45 17.66
C SER A 111 -19.39 -6.11 16.18
N THR A 112 -18.27 -6.48 15.58
CA THR A 112 -18.00 -6.25 14.15
C THR A 112 -16.90 -7.19 13.66
N LYS A 113 -17.08 -7.74 12.47
CA LYS A 113 -16.04 -8.54 11.83
C LYS A 113 -15.16 -7.62 10.98
N HIS A 114 -13.90 -7.49 11.33
CA HIS A 114 -12.92 -6.73 10.55
C HIS A 114 -11.82 -7.65 10.04
N ALA A 115 -11.44 -7.51 8.77
CA ALA A 115 -10.20 -8.06 8.25
C ALA A 115 -9.08 -7.05 8.43
N LYS A 116 -7.90 -7.51 8.85
CA LYS A 116 -6.67 -6.69 8.85
C LYS A 116 -5.88 -6.98 7.59
N ILE A 117 -5.77 -5.99 6.72
CA ILE A 117 -5.03 -6.07 5.48
C ILE A 117 -3.67 -5.43 5.66
N ASN A 118 -2.60 -6.19 5.41
CA ASN A 118 -1.24 -5.67 5.44
C ASN A 118 -0.90 -5.05 4.08
N VAL A 119 -0.78 -3.74 4.04
CA VAL A 119 -0.54 -2.96 2.82
C VAL A 119 0.88 -2.42 2.81
N ARG A 120 1.66 -2.76 1.79
CA ARG A 120 3.01 -2.20 1.57
C ARG A 120 2.89 -0.83 0.92
N TYR A 121 3.50 0.19 1.51
CA TYR A 121 3.40 1.58 1.03
C TYR A 121 3.79 1.77 -0.43
N HIS A 122 4.99 1.33 -0.83
CA HIS A 122 5.49 1.47 -2.20
C HIS A 122 4.54 0.85 -3.23
N ARG A 123 3.98 -0.33 -2.91
CA ARG A 123 3.06 -1.02 -3.80
C ARG A 123 1.72 -0.28 -3.90
N ALA A 124 1.16 0.16 -2.77
CA ALA A 124 -0.08 0.91 -2.75
C ALA A 124 0.04 2.25 -3.51
N VAL A 125 1.18 2.94 -3.41
CA VAL A 125 1.43 4.15 -4.19
C VAL A 125 1.39 3.85 -5.69
N LEU A 126 2.09 2.81 -6.16
CA LEU A 126 2.07 2.47 -7.59
C LEU A 126 0.70 1.98 -8.04
N GLU A 127 0.04 1.09 -7.30
CA GLU A 127 -1.29 0.59 -7.67
C GLU A 127 -2.30 1.73 -7.81
N SER A 128 -2.24 2.75 -6.94
CA SER A 128 -3.19 3.87 -6.94
C SER A 128 -2.85 4.99 -7.92
N TRP A 129 -1.58 5.19 -8.26
CA TRP A 129 -1.13 6.34 -9.07
C TRP A 129 -0.57 5.97 -10.42
N LYS A 130 0.05 4.80 -10.54
CA LYS A 130 0.61 4.25 -11.77
C LYS A 130 0.26 2.76 -11.86
N PRO A 131 -1.03 2.42 -12.07
CA PRO A 131 -1.44 1.02 -12.18
C PRO A 131 -0.64 0.30 -13.27
N ILE A 132 -0.33 -0.97 -13.04
CA ILE A 132 0.55 -1.75 -13.92
C ILE A 132 0.01 -1.89 -15.33
N ASP A 133 -1.31 -1.81 -15.50
CA ASP A 133 -1.96 -1.89 -16.81
C ASP A 133 -1.69 -0.67 -17.68
N GLU A 134 -1.46 0.49 -17.06
CA GLU A 134 -1.09 1.73 -17.74
C GLU A 134 0.42 1.92 -17.83
N PHE A 135 1.15 1.45 -16.80
CA PHE A 135 2.60 1.62 -16.64
C PHE A 135 3.30 0.28 -16.43
N PRO A 136 3.25 -0.65 -17.39
CA PRO A 136 3.85 -1.98 -17.25
C PRO A 136 5.39 -1.91 -17.15
N PRO A 137 6.06 -2.97 -16.65
CA PRO A 137 7.51 -3.02 -16.52
C PRO A 137 8.27 -3.19 -17.85
N PHE A 138 7.56 -3.20 -18.97
CA PHE A 138 8.06 -3.23 -20.33
C PHE A 138 7.19 -2.35 -21.23
N SER A 139 7.39 -2.33 -22.55
CA SER A 139 6.65 -1.43 -23.43
C SER A 139 5.13 -1.63 -23.35
N LYS A 140 4.38 -0.53 -23.33
CA LYS A 140 2.92 -0.58 -23.31
C LYS A 140 2.34 -1.32 -24.52
N GLU A 141 2.96 -1.17 -25.69
CA GLU A 141 2.57 -1.88 -26.89
C GLU A 141 2.66 -3.42 -26.71
N SER A 142 3.75 -3.90 -26.10
CA SER A 142 3.90 -5.34 -25.80
C SER A 142 2.89 -5.79 -24.74
N TRP A 143 2.63 -4.95 -23.74
CA TRP A 143 1.61 -5.22 -22.73
C TRP A 143 0.24 -5.41 -23.35
N ASP A 144 -0.17 -4.51 -24.25
CA ASP A 144 -1.50 -4.54 -24.85
C ASP A 144 -1.73 -5.79 -25.70
N LYS A 145 -0.65 -6.33 -26.30
CA LYS A 145 -0.67 -7.59 -27.06
C LYS A 145 -0.63 -8.86 -26.20
N CYS A 146 -0.35 -8.74 -24.89
CA CYS A 146 -0.31 -9.90 -24.00
C CYS A 146 -1.71 -10.49 -23.79
N PRO A 147 -1.84 -11.83 -23.72
CA PRO A 147 -3.06 -12.49 -23.24
C PRO A 147 -3.40 -12.05 -21.80
N GLU A 148 -4.68 -12.10 -21.45
CA GLU A 148 -5.14 -11.65 -20.12
C GLU A 148 -4.53 -12.48 -19.00
N GLU A 149 -4.33 -13.79 -19.19
CA GLU A 149 -3.67 -14.68 -18.22
C GLU A 149 -2.23 -14.23 -17.92
N ALA A 150 -1.49 -13.80 -18.97
CA ALA A 150 -0.13 -13.27 -18.79
C ALA A 150 -0.12 -11.93 -18.05
N LYS A 151 -1.09 -11.05 -18.35
CA LYS A 151 -1.28 -9.79 -17.61
C LYS A 151 -1.60 -10.05 -16.14
N GLN A 152 -2.50 -11.00 -15.86
CA GLN A 152 -2.86 -11.36 -14.49
C GLN A 152 -1.66 -11.91 -13.74
N PHE A 153 -0.89 -12.81 -14.36
CA PHE A 153 0.36 -13.31 -13.77
C PHE A 153 1.33 -12.17 -13.43
N MET A 154 1.47 -11.18 -14.32
CA MET A 154 2.33 -10.02 -14.08
C MET A 154 1.80 -9.11 -12.97
N ARG A 155 0.48 -8.87 -12.89
CA ARG A 155 -0.14 -8.11 -11.80
C ARG A 155 0.18 -8.73 -10.42
N ASP A 156 0.21 -10.05 -10.35
CA ASP A 156 0.48 -10.79 -9.11
C ASP A 156 1.98 -10.88 -8.79
N SER A 157 2.84 -11.04 -9.81
CA SER A 157 4.26 -11.34 -9.65
C SER A 157 5.21 -10.15 -9.78
N ALA A 158 4.76 -9.01 -10.33
CA ALA A 158 5.59 -7.82 -10.47
C ALA A 158 6.06 -7.27 -9.13
N TYR A 159 7.30 -6.80 -9.12
CA TYR A 159 7.91 -6.13 -7.96
C TYR A 159 7.85 -4.62 -8.13
N VAL A 160 7.99 -3.94 -7.00
CA VAL A 160 8.25 -2.49 -6.96
C VAL A 160 9.71 -2.28 -6.64
N ASP A 161 10.39 -1.51 -7.48
CA ASP A 161 11.78 -1.12 -7.30
C ASP A 161 11.87 0.35 -6.89
N HIS A 162 12.80 0.66 -5.96
CA HIS A 162 13.15 2.01 -5.57
C HIS A 162 14.33 2.46 -6.41
N ILE A 163 14.14 3.44 -7.27
CA ILE A 163 15.11 3.87 -8.30
C ILE A 163 16.42 4.34 -7.66
N ASP A 164 16.35 5.03 -6.52
CA ASP A 164 17.51 5.51 -5.75
C ASP A 164 18.12 4.45 -4.80
N GLY A 165 17.49 3.27 -4.68
CA GLY A 165 17.91 2.22 -3.76
C GLY A 165 17.48 2.44 -2.30
N ASP A 166 16.94 3.60 -1.93
CA ASP A 166 16.42 3.86 -0.58
C ASP A 166 14.99 3.32 -0.42
N THR A 167 14.85 2.17 0.22
CA THR A 167 13.55 1.53 0.48
C THR A 167 12.63 2.33 1.39
N SER A 168 13.12 3.41 2.00
CA SER A 168 12.33 4.33 2.81
C SER A 168 11.70 5.46 2.00
N ASN A 169 12.22 5.74 0.80
CA ASN A 169 11.72 6.77 -0.11
C ASN A 169 10.58 6.21 -0.98
N ASN A 170 9.36 6.23 -0.46
CA ASN A 170 8.17 5.74 -1.16
C ASN A 170 7.48 6.82 -2.00
N HIS A 171 8.18 7.88 -2.41
CA HIS A 171 7.62 8.88 -3.29
C HIS A 171 7.40 8.30 -4.70
N LEU A 172 6.26 8.64 -5.34
CA LEU A 172 5.84 8.10 -6.63
C LEU A 172 6.92 8.22 -7.74
N SER A 173 7.69 9.31 -7.75
CA SER A 173 8.76 9.54 -8.74
C SER A 173 9.94 8.58 -8.56
N ASN A 174 10.09 8.00 -7.37
CA ASN A 174 11.15 7.04 -7.03
C ASN A 174 10.75 5.59 -7.22
N LEU A 175 9.51 5.33 -7.62
CA LEU A 175 8.97 3.98 -7.72
C LEU A 175 8.70 3.58 -9.17
N ARG A 176 8.99 2.33 -9.49
CA ARG A 176 8.66 1.72 -10.79
C ARG A 176 8.29 0.25 -10.64
N TRP A 177 7.44 -0.23 -11.56
CA TRP A 177 7.19 -1.65 -11.73
C TRP A 177 8.36 -2.33 -12.40
N VAL A 178 8.74 -3.49 -11.92
CA VAL A 178 9.81 -4.32 -12.49
C VAL A 178 9.41 -5.80 -12.48
N THR A 179 9.92 -6.52 -13.46
CA THR A 179 9.82 -7.99 -13.47
C THR A 179 10.74 -8.58 -12.39
N PRO A 180 10.52 -9.85 -11.95
CA PRO A 180 11.43 -10.54 -11.05
C PRO A 180 12.89 -10.53 -11.51
N ILE A 181 13.12 -10.70 -12.82
CA ILE A 181 14.46 -10.70 -13.42
C ILE A 181 15.09 -9.31 -13.35
N GLN A 182 14.36 -8.27 -13.75
CA GLN A 182 14.83 -6.88 -13.64
C GLN A 182 15.17 -6.51 -12.20
N ASN A 183 14.31 -6.85 -11.23
CA ASN A 183 14.56 -6.60 -9.82
C ASN A 183 15.88 -7.25 -9.34
N SER A 184 16.14 -8.48 -9.76
CA SER A 184 17.40 -9.17 -9.44
C SER A 184 18.63 -8.46 -10.01
N HIS A 185 18.54 -7.95 -11.25
CA HIS A 185 19.64 -7.22 -11.92
C HIS A 185 19.91 -5.86 -11.26
N TYR A 186 18.85 -5.09 -10.90
CA TYR A 186 19.02 -3.79 -10.25
C TYR A 186 19.64 -3.91 -8.86
N ARG A 187 19.24 -4.90 -8.07
CA ARG A 187 19.84 -5.17 -6.75
C ARG A 187 21.34 -5.50 -6.80
N LYS A 188 21.84 -6.09 -7.89
CA LYS A 188 23.28 -6.37 -8.07
C LYS A 188 24.09 -5.12 -8.37
N LYS A 189 23.50 -4.11 -9.01
CA LYS A 189 24.16 -2.83 -9.35
C LYS A 189 24.24 -1.85 -8.18
N GLN A 190 23.46 -2.05 -7.14
CA GLN A 190 23.39 -1.19 -5.95
C GLN A 190 24.34 -1.66 -4.81
N LYS A 191 25.06 -2.76 -5.00
CA LYS A 191 26.10 -3.27 -4.10
C LYS A 191 27.48 -2.88 -4.63
#